data_6f12ecd70a77e66c6e8844b84a74fa95
#
_entry.id   6f12ecd70a77e66c6e8844b84a74fa95
#
_cell.length_a   1.000
_cell.length_b   1.000
_cell.length_c   1.000
_cell.angle_alpha   90.00
_cell.angle_beta   90.00
_cell.angle_gamma   90.00
#
_symmetry.space_group_name_H-M   'P 1'
#
loop_
_entity.id
_entity.type
_entity.pdbx_description
1 polymer ?
#
loop_
_entity_poly.entity_id
_entity_poly.type
_entity_poly.pdbx_seq_one_letter_code
_entity_poly.pdbx_strand_id
1 'polypeptide(L)'
;MNSNVQSLKTFLGSAARLALVEVAGTKGSTPREKGAFMLVSSAAIFGTIGGGQLEYMAIDRARQMLISPLEGEMAAKRPEGVLAGGTARGSSTAATTPPGGFAATLPSRGRGTRIEVDEICATLDVPLGPEIGQCCGGRVEVLIRLVDAALAAELVAAAEAEEAHLPHVYIFGGGHVGQALASTVALLPVHGVVIETRAEALEGMPETIETRLTPMPEAEVRAAPAGTAFAILTHDHALDFLIVAEALRRGDAAYVGMIGSKTKKATFRNWFLKSADGTEAEFGRLVSPIGGDAVKDKRPQVIAALAAAEIMTALVVHGAASSSDRPHDRVMAS
;
A
#
# COMPACT_ATOMS: atom_id res chain seq x y z
N MET A 1 -1.04 0.48 -1.89
CA MET A 1 -2.02 -0.40 -1.26
C MET A 1 -1.54 -0.57 0.15
N ASN A 2 -2.28 -0.02 1.12
CA ASN A 2 -2.07 -0.43 2.50
C ASN A 2 -2.53 -1.88 2.59
N SER A 3 -1.63 -2.80 2.33
CA SER A 3 -1.81 -4.16 2.80
C SER A 3 -1.63 -4.10 4.31
N ASN A 4 -2.68 -3.70 5.03
CA ASN A 4 -2.73 -3.85 6.46
C ASN A 4 -2.26 -5.29 6.73
N VAL A 5 -1.23 -5.45 7.55
CA VAL A 5 -0.68 -6.76 7.96
C VAL A 5 -1.82 -7.72 8.32
N GLN A 6 -2.88 -7.22 8.97
CA GLN A 6 -4.05 -8.00 9.31
C GLN A 6 -4.81 -8.52 8.07
N SER A 7 -4.97 -7.73 7.03
CA SER A 7 -5.60 -8.16 5.77
C SER A 7 -4.76 -9.22 5.05
N LEU A 8 -3.43 -9.06 5.07
CA LEU A 8 -2.50 -10.07 4.54
C LEU A 8 -2.60 -11.39 5.31
N LYS A 9 -2.56 -11.35 6.66
CA LYS A 9 -2.71 -12.52 7.53
C LYS A 9 -4.06 -13.22 7.30
N THR A 10 -5.13 -12.45 7.18
CA THR A 10 -6.47 -12.96 6.89
C THR A 10 -6.51 -13.66 5.54
N PHE A 11 -5.92 -13.07 4.50
CA PHE A 11 -5.88 -13.68 3.17
C PHE A 11 -5.01 -14.94 3.15
N LEU A 12 -3.85 -14.94 3.78
CA LEU A 12 -2.99 -16.12 3.92
C LEU A 12 -3.69 -17.28 4.64
N GLY A 13 -4.56 -16.98 5.60
CA GLY A 13 -5.38 -18.01 6.30
C GLY A 13 -6.65 -18.42 5.56
N SER A 14 -7.03 -17.75 4.47
CA SER A 14 -8.35 -17.95 3.81
C SER A 14 -8.40 -19.15 2.85
N ALA A 15 -7.26 -19.70 2.42
CA ALA A 15 -7.20 -20.76 1.43
C ALA A 15 -6.07 -21.77 1.76
N ALA A 16 -6.33 -23.04 1.49
CA ALA A 16 -5.36 -24.13 1.75
C ALA A 16 -4.13 -24.06 0.83
N ARG A 17 -4.28 -23.51 -0.38
CA ARG A 17 -3.19 -23.34 -1.36
C ARG A 17 -3.23 -21.94 -1.95
N LEU A 18 -2.09 -21.30 -1.97
CA LEU A 18 -1.89 -19.95 -2.50
C LEU A 18 -0.65 -19.92 -3.41
N ALA A 19 -0.67 -19.03 -4.37
CA ALA A 19 0.50 -18.68 -5.16
C ALA A 19 0.85 -17.21 -4.95
N LEU A 20 2.14 -16.94 -4.72
CA LEU A 20 2.72 -15.61 -4.77
C LEU A 20 3.09 -15.29 -6.22
N VAL A 21 2.68 -14.15 -6.70
CA VAL A 21 3.03 -13.56 -8.00
C VAL A 21 3.76 -12.27 -7.72
N GLU A 22 5.02 -12.19 -8.09
CA GLU A 22 5.91 -11.06 -7.76
C GLU A 22 6.57 -10.49 -9.02
N VAL A 23 6.71 -9.18 -9.10
CA VAL A 23 7.54 -8.50 -10.10
C VAL A 23 9.00 -8.69 -9.72
N ALA A 24 9.68 -9.64 -10.37
CA ALA A 24 11.09 -9.97 -10.12
C ALA A 24 12.05 -8.99 -10.79
N GLY A 25 11.66 -8.42 -11.95
CA GLY A 25 12.47 -7.47 -12.69
C GLY A 25 11.66 -6.56 -13.60
N THR A 26 12.19 -5.36 -13.84
CA THR A 26 11.56 -4.37 -14.72
C THR A 26 12.61 -3.71 -15.63
N LYS A 27 12.23 -3.38 -16.88
CA LYS A 27 13.03 -2.60 -17.82
C LYS A 27 12.15 -1.59 -18.55
N GLY A 28 12.56 -0.32 -18.61
CA GLY A 28 11.80 0.76 -19.22
C GLY A 28 10.59 1.17 -18.38
N SER A 29 9.55 1.72 -19.03
CA SER A 29 8.32 2.16 -18.33
C SER A 29 7.44 0.96 -18.01
N THR A 30 7.16 0.77 -16.73
CA THR A 30 6.37 -0.34 -16.20
C THR A 30 5.29 0.16 -15.23
N PRO A 31 4.13 -0.52 -15.10
CA PRO A 31 3.04 -0.08 -14.23
C PRO A 31 3.36 -0.24 -12.74
N ARG A 32 4.28 -1.11 -12.39
CA ARG A 32 4.77 -1.37 -11.03
C ARG A 32 6.26 -1.62 -11.04
N GLU A 33 6.90 -1.37 -9.92
CA GLU A 33 8.33 -1.60 -9.69
C GLU A 33 8.59 -3.03 -9.21
N LYS A 34 9.86 -3.44 -9.25
CA LYS A 34 10.35 -4.69 -8.66
C LYS A 34 9.92 -4.79 -7.19
N GLY A 35 9.48 -5.98 -6.77
CA GLY A 35 8.98 -6.26 -5.43
C GLY A 35 7.46 -6.07 -5.28
N ALA A 36 6.77 -5.47 -6.25
CA ALA A 36 5.30 -5.45 -6.24
C ALA A 36 4.77 -6.88 -6.39
N PHE A 37 3.79 -7.25 -5.56
CA PHE A 37 3.28 -8.60 -5.54
C PHE A 37 1.75 -8.68 -5.43
N MET A 38 1.21 -9.84 -5.75
CA MET A 38 -0.14 -10.26 -5.42
C MET A 38 -0.14 -11.73 -4.96
N LEU A 39 -1.11 -12.07 -4.13
CA LEU A 39 -1.41 -13.46 -3.78
C LEU A 39 -2.65 -13.91 -4.53
N VAL A 40 -2.60 -15.12 -5.03
CA VAL A 40 -3.67 -15.73 -5.83
C VAL A 40 -4.12 -17.02 -5.16
N SER A 41 -5.44 -17.13 -4.92
CA SER A 41 -6.10 -18.38 -4.58
C SER A 41 -6.93 -18.88 -5.76
N SER A 42 -7.57 -20.03 -5.62
CA SER A 42 -8.52 -20.53 -6.62
C SER A 42 -9.67 -19.55 -6.90
N ALA A 43 -10.12 -18.80 -5.88
CA ALA A 43 -11.32 -17.95 -5.94
C ALA A 43 -11.06 -16.44 -5.82
N ALA A 44 -9.97 -16.03 -5.17
CA ALA A 44 -9.70 -14.63 -4.83
C ALA A 44 -8.26 -14.22 -5.13
N ILE A 45 -8.04 -12.90 -5.16
CA ILE A 45 -6.72 -12.29 -5.28
C ILE A 45 -6.55 -11.23 -4.19
N PHE A 46 -5.32 -11.02 -3.75
CA PHE A 46 -4.91 -9.96 -2.82
C PHE A 46 -3.70 -9.23 -3.41
N GLY A 47 -3.74 -7.92 -3.46
CA GLY A 47 -2.67 -7.13 -4.06
C GLY A 47 -2.79 -6.96 -5.58
N THR A 48 -1.76 -6.43 -6.25
CA THR A 48 -1.70 -6.20 -7.70
C THR A 48 -0.26 -6.02 -8.19
N ILE A 49 0.02 -6.50 -9.38
CA ILE A 49 1.29 -6.31 -10.08
C ILE A 49 1.19 -5.26 -11.22
N GLY A 50 0.09 -4.50 -11.27
CA GLY A 50 -0.07 -3.40 -12.23
C GLY A 50 -1.32 -3.45 -13.11
N GLY A 51 -2.10 -4.53 -13.02
CA GLY A 51 -3.38 -4.68 -13.75
C GLY A 51 -3.24 -5.06 -15.22
N GLY A 52 -4.38 -5.12 -15.90
CA GLY A 52 -4.46 -5.41 -17.32
C GLY A 52 -4.09 -6.84 -17.71
N GLN A 53 -3.68 -7.02 -18.97
CA GLN A 53 -3.40 -8.34 -19.54
C GLN A 53 -2.25 -9.08 -18.82
N LEU A 54 -1.23 -8.35 -18.35
CA LEU A 54 -0.12 -8.92 -17.58
C LEU A 54 -0.65 -9.66 -16.33
N GLU A 55 -1.54 -9.01 -15.61
CA GLU A 55 -2.12 -9.57 -14.38
C GLU A 55 -3.01 -10.78 -14.67
N TYR A 56 -3.83 -10.72 -15.74
CA TYR A 56 -4.63 -11.86 -16.17
C TYR A 56 -3.77 -13.08 -16.51
N MET A 57 -2.70 -12.91 -17.26
CA MET A 57 -1.77 -13.99 -17.62
C MET A 57 -1.12 -14.60 -16.37
N ALA A 58 -0.71 -13.77 -15.44
CA ALA A 58 -0.09 -14.21 -14.20
C ALA A 58 -1.07 -14.95 -13.28
N ILE A 59 -2.32 -14.46 -13.15
CA ILE A 59 -3.39 -15.10 -12.38
C ILE A 59 -3.74 -16.46 -12.98
N ASP A 60 -3.92 -16.54 -14.31
CA ASP A 60 -4.25 -17.81 -14.97
C ASP A 60 -3.14 -18.84 -14.73
N ARG A 61 -1.87 -18.42 -14.89
CA ARG A 61 -0.74 -19.30 -14.62
C ARG A 61 -0.66 -19.73 -13.16
N ALA A 62 -0.85 -18.82 -12.21
CA ALA A 62 -0.86 -19.12 -10.79
C ALA A 62 -1.96 -20.15 -10.45
N ARG A 63 -3.16 -19.96 -11.00
CA ARG A 63 -4.27 -20.90 -10.79
C ARG A 63 -4.01 -22.28 -11.39
N GLN A 64 -3.35 -22.37 -12.55
CA GLN A 64 -2.93 -23.63 -13.12
C GLN A 64 -1.99 -24.38 -12.18
N MET A 65 -1.01 -23.70 -11.57
CA MET A 65 -0.10 -24.31 -10.59
C MET A 65 -0.82 -24.77 -9.30
N LEU A 66 -1.88 -24.05 -8.89
CA LEU A 66 -2.69 -24.44 -7.72
C LEU A 66 -3.52 -25.72 -7.95
N ILE A 67 -3.90 -25.99 -9.21
CA ILE A 67 -4.72 -27.16 -9.58
C ILE A 67 -3.86 -28.41 -9.84
N SER A 68 -2.62 -28.22 -10.30
CA SER A 68 -1.72 -29.35 -10.59
C SER A 68 -1.46 -30.17 -9.33
N PRO A 69 -1.69 -31.51 -9.33
CA PRO A 69 -1.34 -32.35 -8.19
C PRO A 69 0.19 -32.33 -8.02
N LEU A 70 0.66 -32.14 -6.80
CA LEU A 70 2.07 -32.43 -6.47
C LEU A 70 2.30 -33.92 -6.69
N GLU A 71 3.32 -34.33 -7.42
CA GLU A 71 3.60 -35.76 -7.76
C GLU A 71 3.71 -36.65 -6.51
N GLY A 72 3.90 -36.10 -5.32
CA GLY A 72 3.92 -36.83 -4.06
C GLY A 72 2.57 -37.45 -3.62
N GLU A 73 1.43 -36.92 -4.10
CA GLU A 73 0.11 -37.48 -3.77
C GLU A 73 -0.32 -38.60 -4.71
N MET A 74 0.24 -38.70 -5.91
CA MET A 74 -0.08 -39.78 -6.87
C MET A 74 0.62 -41.10 -6.57
N ALA A 75 1.69 -41.09 -5.78
CA ALA A 75 2.40 -42.33 -5.40
C ALA A 75 1.64 -43.18 -4.35
N ALA A 76 0.64 -42.63 -3.67
CA ALA A 76 -0.10 -43.34 -2.61
C ALA A 76 -1.35 -44.10 -3.10
N LYS A 77 -1.72 -44.08 -4.38
CA LYS A 77 -2.89 -44.76 -4.92
C LYS A 77 -2.57 -45.57 -6.18
N ARG A 78 -1.66 -46.53 -6.09
CA ARG A 78 -1.62 -47.67 -7.01
C ARG A 78 -2.25 -48.88 -6.30
N PRO A 79 -3.44 -49.33 -6.68
CA PRO A 79 -3.89 -50.67 -6.29
C PRO A 79 -3.12 -51.66 -7.16
N GLU A 80 -2.39 -52.54 -6.51
CA GLU A 80 -1.90 -53.78 -7.14
C GLU A 80 -3.10 -54.67 -7.52
N GLY A 81 -3.03 -55.20 -8.73
CA GLY A 81 -3.74 -56.44 -9.11
C GLY A 81 -4.89 -56.25 -10.07
N VAL A 82 -4.72 -56.71 -11.28
CA VAL A 82 -5.27 -57.95 -11.84
C VAL A 82 -5.08 -57.93 -13.35
N LEU A 83 -4.37 -58.95 -13.83
CA LEU A 83 -4.32 -59.40 -15.22
C LEU A 83 -5.64 -60.07 -15.59
N ALA A 84 -6.26 -59.71 -16.70
CA ALA A 84 -6.94 -60.65 -17.58
C ALA A 84 -7.39 -59.96 -18.87
N GLY A 85 -7.08 -60.57 -20.00
CA GLY A 85 -7.34 -60.16 -21.35
C GLY A 85 -8.81 -60.24 -21.75
N GLY A 86 -9.12 -59.63 -22.91
CA GLY A 86 -10.42 -59.74 -23.54
C GLY A 86 -10.54 -58.76 -24.70
N THR A 87 -10.35 -59.30 -25.91
CA THR A 87 -10.67 -58.67 -27.20
C THR A 87 -12.18 -58.54 -27.38
N ALA A 88 -12.70 -57.38 -27.79
CA ALA A 88 -13.92 -57.30 -28.59
C ALA A 88 -14.07 -55.97 -29.32
N ARG A 89 -14.39 -56.08 -30.54
CA ARG A 89 -14.77 -55.06 -31.54
C ARG A 89 -16.15 -54.45 -31.23
N GLY A 90 -16.33 -53.18 -31.67
CA GLY A 90 -17.58 -52.85 -32.32
C GLY A 90 -18.33 -51.62 -31.86
N SER A 91 -18.48 -50.75 -32.84
CA SER A 91 -19.61 -49.89 -33.20
C SER A 91 -19.73 -48.47 -32.65
N SER A 92 -19.72 -47.61 -33.66
CA SER A 92 -20.13 -46.22 -33.63
C SER A 92 -21.56 -46.02 -33.12
N THR A 93 -21.77 -45.01 -32.28
CA THR A 93 -23.03 -44.26 -32.28
C THR A 93 -22.72 -42.80 -31.93
N ALA A 94 -23.22 -41.91 -32.77
CA ALA A 94 -23.20 -40.49 -32.63
C ALA A 94 -23.88 -40.03 -31.34
N ALA A 95 -23.25 -39.16 -30.58
CA ALA A 95 -23.88 -38.45 -29.50
C ALA A 95 -23.81 -36.92 -29.74
N THR A 96 -24.95 -36.36 -29.76
CA THR A 96 -25.42 -35.02 -29.89
C THR A 96 -24.66 -34.01 -29.04
N THR A 97 -24.19 -32.96 -29.69
CA THR A 97 -23.58 -31.76 -29.07
C THR A 97 -24.68 -30.93 -28.38
N PRO A 98 -24.52 -30.51 -27.13
CA PRO A 98 -25.33 -29.42 -26.58
C PRO A 98 -24.78 -28.05 -27.03
N PRO A 99 -25.64 -27.03 -27.26
CA PRO A 99 -25.22 -25.72 -27.71
C PRO A 99 -24.79 -24.84 -26.53
N GLY A 100 -23.75 -24.03 -26.73
CA GLY A 100 -23.48 -22.84 -25.94
C GLY A 100 -22.37 -22.96 -24.91
N GLY A 101 -21.14 -23.25 -25.33
CA GLY A 101 -19.93 -22.90 -24.60
C GLY A 101 -19.29 -21.69 -25.26
N PHE A 102 -19.20 -20.56 -24.54
CA PHE A 102 -18.34 -19.46 -24.94
C PHE A 102 -16.88 -20.00 -24.93
N ALA A 103 -16.39 -20.35 -26.10
CA ALA A 103 -14.96 -20.52 -26.33
C ALA A 103 -14.36 -19.12 -26.25
N ALA A 104 -13.85 -18.73 -25.08
CA ALA A 104 -12.96 -17.61 -24.95
C ALA A 104 -11.72 -17.95 -25.81
N THR A 105 -11.62 -17.35 -26.97
CA THR A 105 -10.41 -17.40 -27.81
C THR A 105 -9.32 -16.74 -26.98
N LEU A 106 -8.38 -17.55 -26.45
CA LEU A 106 -7.19 -17.05 -25.82
C LEU A 106 -6.45 -16.17 -26.85
N PRO A 107 -6.14 -14.90 -26.53
CA PRO A 107 -5.37 -14.08 -27.45
C PRO A 107 -4.05 -14.78 -27.71
N SER A 108 -3.68 -14.84 -29.00
CA SER A 108 -2.41 -15.38 -29.48
C SER A 108 -1.26 -14.82 -28.63
N ARG A 109 -0.40 -15.71 -28.12
CA ARG A 109 0.81 -15.36 -27.37
C ARG A 109 1.55 -14.26 -28.13
N GLY A 110 1.64 -13.06 -27.53
CA GLY A 110 2.41 -11.96 -28.12
C GLY A 110 3.84 -12.40 -28.40
N ARG A 111 4.37 -12.04 -29.55
CA ARG A 111 5.75 -12.40 -29.93
C ARG A 111 6.72 -11.83 -28.90
N GLY A 112 7.41 -12.72 -28.18
CA GLY A 112 8.44 -12.35 -27.21
C GLY A 112 8.11 -12.63 -25.73
N THR A 113 6.94 -13.17 -25.39
CA THR A 113 6.68 -13.69 -24.06
C THR A 113 7.40 -15.03 -23.87
N ARG A 114 8.27 -15.11 -22.87
CA ARG A 114 8.96 -16.33 -22.47
C ARG A 114 8.36 -16.86 -21.18
N ILE A 115 8.06 -18.14 -21.13
CA ILE A 115 7.55 -18.83 -19.93
C ILE A 115 8.51 -19.97 -19.62
N GLU A 116 9.14 -19.91 -18.46
CA GLU A 116 9.94 -20.99 -17.90
C GLU A 116 9.17 -21.57 -16.71
N VAL A 117 9.11 -22.86 -16.58
CA VAL A 117 8.30 -23.55 -15.57
C VAL A 117 9.14 -24.63 -14.92
N ASP A 118 9.21 -24.56 -13.60
CA ASP A 118 9.62 -25.65 -12.72
C ASP A 118 8.41 -26.06 -11.86
N GLU A 119 8.46 -27.20 -11.17
CA GLU A 119 7.30 -27.76 -10.44
C GLU A 119 6.72 -26.84 -9.36
N ILE A 120 7.56 -25.98 -8.77
CA ILE A 120 7.21 -25.08 -7.66
C ILE A 120 7.23 -23.60 -8.10
N CYS A 121 7.79 -23.31 -9.27
CA CYS A 121 8.07 -21.94 -9.73
C CYS A 121 7.75 -21.78 -11.22
N ALA A 122 7.23 -20.64 -11.61
CA ALA A 122 7.10 -20.24 -13.01
C ALA A 122 7.57 -18.80 -13.18
N THR A 123 8.32 -18.56 -14.26
CA THR A 123 8.75 -17.21 -14.64
C THR A 123 8.06 -16.80 -15.93
N LEU A 124 7.47 -15.60 -15.92
CA LEU A 124 6.86 -14.97 -17.07
C LEU A 124 7.70 -13.74 -17.43
N ASP A 125 8.32 -13.73 -18.60
CA ASP A 125 9.02 -12.55 -19.11
C ASP A 125 8.17 -11.92 -20.22
N VAL A 126 7.55 -10.77 -19.93
CA VAL A 126 6.50 -10.17 -20.74
C VAL A 126 6.92 -8.79 -21.24
N PRO A 127 7.03 -8.59 -22.56
CA PRO A 127 7.16 -7.26 -23.12
C PRO A 127 5.80 -6.53 -23.02
N LEU A 128 5.83 -5.31 -22.48
CA LEU A 128 4.65 -4.45 -22.37
C LEU A 128 4.52 -3.67 -23.69
N GLY A 129 3.39 -3.80 -24.35
CA GLY A 129 3.17 -3.11 -25.62
C GLY A 129 1.71 -3.20 -26.09
N PRO A 130 1.39 -2.57 -27.22
CA PRO A 130 0.03 -2.60 -27.78
C PRO A 130 -0.50 -4.01 -28.05
N GLU A 131 0.38 -4.98 -28.29
CA GLU A 131 0.02 -6.39 -28.57
C GLU A 131 -0.68 -7.06 -27.37
N ILE A 132 -0.40 -6.57 -26.14
CA ILE A 132 -1.06 -7.03 -24.91
C ILE A 132 -1.97 -5.95 -24.30
N GLY A 133 -2.37 -4.95 -25.11
CA GLY A 133 -3.26 -3.87 -24.67
C GLY A 133 -2.66 -2.95 -23.63
N GLN A 134 -1.32 -2.84 -23.55
CA GLN A 134 -0.62 -1.96 -22.62
C GLN A 134 0.07 -0.81 -23.37
N CYS A 135 -0.05 0.41 -22.82
CA CYS A 135 0.61 1.60 -23.38
C CYS A 135 2.05 1.79 -22.89
N CYS A 136 2.50 1.01 -21.90
CA CYS A 136 3.86 1.04 -21.38
C CYS A 136 4.77 0.28 -22.32
N GLY A 137 5.86 0.89 -22.80
CA GLY A 137 6.84 0.26 -23.70
C GLY A 137 7.96 -0.53 -23.00
N GLY A 138 7.75 -0.94 -21.74
CA GLY A 138 8.74 -1.63 -20.92
C GLY A 138 8.69 -3.16 -21.03
N ARG A 139 9.41 -3.82 -20.14
CA ARG A 139 9.43 -5.28 -19.99
C ARG A 139 9.34 -5.64 -18.50
N VAL A 140 8.55 -6.64 -18.15
CA VAL A 140 8.36 -7.10 -16.78
C VAL A 140 8.65 -8.59 -16.71
N GLU A 141 9.47 -8.95 -15.75
CA GLU A 141 9.70 -10.34 -15.34
C GLU A 141 8.87 -10.61 -14.10
N VAL A 142 7.98 -11.61 -14.16
CA VAL A 142 7.09 -12.01 -13.08
C VAL A 142 7.47 -13.40 -12.62
N LEU A 143 7.73 -13.56 -11.34
CA LEU A 143 7.98 -14.82 -10.67
C LEU A 143 6.71 -15.30 -9.99
N ILE A 144 6.33 -16.56 -10.19
CA ILE A 144 5.17 -17.19 -9.55
C ILE A 144 5.69 -18.38 -8.74
N ARG A 145 5.36 -18.40 -7.43
CA ARG A 145 5.78 -19.45 -6.50
C ARG A 145 4.58 -19.93 -5.69
N LEU A 146 4.51 -21.24 -5.39
CA LEU A 146 3.56 -21.72 -4.41
C LEU A 146 3.96 -21.22 -3.02
N VAL A 147 2.97 -20.79 -2.24
CA VAL A 147 3.19 -20.28 -0.88
C VAL A 147 3.20 -21.46 0.09
N ASP A 148 4.34 -21.71 0.69
CA ASP A 148 4.50 -22.57 1.85
C ASP A 148 4.48 -21.77 3.17
N ALA A 149 4.60 -22.47 4.30
CA ALA A 149 4.58 -21.84 5.60
C ALA A 149 5.78 -20.87 5.83
N ALA A 150 6.95 -21.16 5.25
CA ALA A 150 8.12 -20.32 5.39
C ALA A 150 7.94 -19.02 4.61
N LEU A 151 7.52 -19.10 3.34
CA LEU A 151 7.25 -17.93 2.51
C LEU A 151 6.10 -17.07 3.08
N ALA A 152 5.04 -17.70 3.63
CA ALA A 152 3.98 -16.98 4.30
C ALA A 152 4.50 -16.18 5.51
N ALA A 153 5.39 -16.77 6.32
CA ALA A 153 6.01 -16.10 7.45
C ALA A 153 6.92 -14.93 7.00
N GLU A 154 7.69 -15.11 5.92
CA GLU A 154 8.52 -14.05 5.31
C GLU A 154 7.68 -12.87 4.84
N LEU A 155 6.56 -13.12 4.14
CA LEU A 155 5.66 -12.07 3.67
C LEU A 155 5.05 -11.27 4.83
N VAL A 156 4.64 -11.97 5.91
CA VAL A 156 4.12 -11.31 7.12
C VAL A 156 5.20 -10.48 7.79
N ALA A 157 6.40 -11.04 7.99
CA ALA A 157 7.50 -10.32 8.62
C ALA A 157 7.93 -9.07 7.81
N ALA A 158 7.96 -9.18 6.47
CA ALA A 158 8.25 -8.05 5.60
C ALA A 158 7.17 -6.95 5.72
N ALA A 159 5.89 -7.33 5.74
CA ALA A 159 4.79 -6.38 5.90
C ALA A 159 4.78 -5.72 7.29
N GLU A 160 5.10 -6.47 8.36
CA GLU A 160 5.25 -5.92 9.72
C GLU A 160 6.44 -4.95 9.81
N ALA A 161 7.55 -5.28 9.15
CA ALA A 161 8.70 -4.38 9.08
C ALA A 161 8.40 -3.11 8.30
N GLU A 162 7.66 -3.20 7.19
CA GLU A 162 7.20 -2.03 6.42
C GLU A 162 6.27 -1.16 7.27
N GLU A 163 5.26 -1.76 7.95
CA GLU A 163 4.31 -1.05 8.80
C GLU A 163 5.01 -0.32 9.96
N ALA A 164 6.03 -0.93 10.58
CA ALA A 164 6.82 -0.32 11.64
C ALA A 164 7.65 0.91 11.19
N HIS A 165 7.89 1.05 9.88
CA HIS A 165 8.66 2.16 9.31
C HIS A 165 7.80 3.17 8.56
N LEU A 166 6.47 3.03 8.60
CA LEU A 166 5.57 4.00 7.98
C LEU A 166 5.77 5.40 8.58
N PRO A 167 5.82 6.44 7.75
CA PRO A 167 5.86 7.80 8.26
C PRO A 167 4.58 8.13 9.05
N HIS A 168 4.73 8.93 10.10
CA HIS A 168 3.63 9.27 10.99
C HIS A 168 2.93 10.57 10.57
N VAL A 169 1.60 10.57 10.62
CA VAL A 169 0.73 11.74 10.42
C VAL A 169 -0.15 11.92 11.65
N TYR A 170 0.12 12.96 12.41
CA TYR A 170 -0.65 13.33 13.61
C TYR A 170 -1.66 14.43 13.26
N ILE A 171 -2.94 14.15 13.45
CA ILE A 171 -4.07 15.03 13.15
C ILE A 171 -4.65 15.49 14.49
N PHE A 172 -4.50 16.75 14.82
CA PHE A 172 -5.05 17.37 16.02
C PHE A 172 -6.41 17.97 15.73
N GLY A 173 -7.44 17.36 16.28
CA GLY A 173 -8.83 17.74 16.11
C GLY A 173 -9.65 16.76 15.27
N GLY A 174 -10.68 16.15 15.88
CA GLY A 174 -11.61 15.19 15.29
C GLY A 174 -12.87 15.82 14.67
N GLY A 175 -12.90 17.14 14.41
CA GLY A 175 -14.02 17.80 13.73
C GLY A 175 -14.15 17.41 12.26
N HIS A 176 -15.09 18.05 11.53
CA HIS A 176 -15.41 17.67 10.15
C HIS A 176 -14.20 17.60 9.21
N VAL A 177 -13.23 18.52 9.31
CA VAL A 177 -12.01 18.49 8.49
C VAL A 177 -11.08 17.39 8.97
N GLY A 178 -10.96 17.20 10.29
CA GLY A 178 -10.15 16.14 10.88
C GLY A 178 -10.64 14.76 10.50
N GLN A 179 -11.94 14.49 10.54
CA GLN A 179 -12.57 13.25 10.10
C GLN A 179 -12.33 12.99 8.60
N ALA A 180 -12.51 14.03 7.76
CA ALA A 180 -12.26 13.93 6.33
C ALA A 180 -10.78 13.67 6.03
N LEU A 181 -9.86 14.31 6.76
CA LEU A 181 -8.42 14.08 6.61
C LEU A 181 -8.02 12.70 7.09
N ALA A 182 -8.53 12.25 8.24
CA ALA A 182 -8.31 10.89 8.75
C ALA A 182 -8.77 9.82 7.74
N SER A 183 -9.96 10.00 7.13
CA SER A 183 -10.46 9.10 6.09
C SER A 183 -9.58 9.09 4.84
N THR A 184 -9.00 10.23 4.47
CA THR A 184 -8.09 10.31 3.31
C THR A 184 -6.74 9.68 3.63
N VAL A 185 -6.19 9.96 4.81
CA VAL A 185 -4.91 9.42 5.31
C VAL A 185 -4.98 7.90 5.50
N ALA A 186 -6.12 7.35 5.89
CA ALA A 186 -6.35 5.91 6.00
C ALA A 186 -6.10 5.13 4.69
N LEU A 187 -6.12 5.79 3.55
CA LEU A 187 -5.83 5.20 2.22
C LEU A 187 -4.35 5.29 1.82
N LEU A 188 -3.53 5.98 2.61
CA LEU A 188 -2.13 6.29 2.28
C LEU A 188 -1.18 5.37 3.06
N PRO A 189 0.06 5.16 2.58
CA PRO A 189 1.07 4.35 3.27
C PRO A 189 1.70 5.16 4.41
N VAL A 190 0.92 5.45 5.44
CA VAL A 190 1.35 6.21 6.62
C VAL A 190 0.66 5.68 7.88
N HIS A 191 1.26 5.90 9.04
CA HIS A 191 0.63 5.66 10.34
C HIS A 191 -0.13 6.92 10.76
N GLY A 192 -1.45 6.91 10.64
CA GLY A 192 -2.33 8.03 10.97
C GLY A 192 -2.79 7.97 12.43
N VAL A 193 -2.66 9.08 13.16
CA VAL A 193 -3.11 9.23 14.55
C VAL A 193 -3.98 10.47 14.66
N VAL A 194 -5.20 10.33 15.17
CA VAL A 194 -6.08 11.46 15.51
C VAL A 194 -6.02 11.71 17.00
N ILE A 195 -5.67 12.93 17.38
CA ILE A 195 -5.56 13.40 18.77
C ILE A 195 -6.68 14.40 19.04
N GLU A 196 -7.45 14.17 20.09
CA GLU A 196 -8.61 15.00 20.42
C GLU A 196 -8.80 15.11 21.94
N THR A 197 -9.44 16.20 22.36
CA THR A 197 -9.76 16.46 23.76
C THR A 197 -11.19 16.03 24.13
N ARG A 198 -12.03 15.72 23.14
CA ARG A 198 -13.45 15.36 23.29
C ARG A 198 -13.68 13.97 22.70
N ALA A 199 -14.26 13.07 23.51
CA ALA A 199 -14.47 11.69 23.12
C ALA A 199 -15.42 11.55 21.91
N GLU A 200 -16.50 12.33 21.88
CA GLU A 200 -17.49 12.31 20.81
C GLU A 200 -16.94 12.66 19.43
N ALA A 201 -15.86 13.43 19.38
CA ALA A 201 -15.22 13.81 18.11
C ALA A 201 -14.31 12.69 17.54
N LEU A 202 -14.07 11.63 18.29
CA LEU A 202 -13.35 10.43 17.85
C LEU A 202 -14.28 9.33 17.30
N GLU A 203 -15.59 9.50 17.47
CA GLU A 203 -16.56 8.53 16.95
C GLU A 203 -16.55 8.49 15.41
N GLY A 204 -16.66 7.28 14.86
CA GLY A 204 -16.71 7.07 13.40
C GLY A 204 -15.40 7.28 12.67
N MET A 205 -14.26 7.34 13.36
CA MET A 205 -12.94 7.31 12.73
C MET A 205 -12.69 5.97 12.03
N PRO A 206 -11.92 5.93 10.90
CA PRO A 206 -11.55 4.69 10.25
C PRO A 206 -10.78 3.76 11.21
N GLU A 207 -11.04 2.45 11.15
CA GLU A 207 -10.39 1.46 12.01
C GLU A 207 -8.85 1.40 11.87
N THR A 208 -8.32 1.86 10.73
CA THR A 208 -6.87 1.91 10.46
C THR A 208 -6.21 3.16 11.04
N ILE A 209 -6.98 4.07 11.62
CA ILE A 209 -6.48 5.30 12.24
C ILE A 209 -6.47 5.11 13.76
N GLU A 210 -5.29 5.28 14.34
CA GLU A 210 -5.16 5.32 15.80
C GLU A 210 -5.86 6.56 16.38
N THR A 211 -6.60 6.42 17.46
CA THR A 211 -7.25 7.54 18.12
C THR A 211 -6.71 7.72 19.53
N ARG A 212 -6.41 8.95 19.91
CA ARG A 212 -5.93 9.31 21.26
C ARG A 212 -6.79 10.39 21.86
N LEU A 213 -7.45 10.08 22.97
CA LEU A 213 -8.16 11.05 23.79
C LEU A 213 -7.23 11.57 24.88
N THR A 214 -6.91 12.86 24.85
CA THR A 214 -6.02 13.47 25.83
C THR A 214 -6.40 14.92 26.15
N PRO A 215 -6.33 15.34 27.41
CA PRO A 215 -6.53 16.76 27.76
C PRO A 215 -5.30 17.64 27.41
N MET A 216 -4.17 17.05 27.02
CA MET A 216 -2.89 17.75 26.74
C MET A 216 -2.32 17.36 25.36
N PRO A 217 -2.97 17.76 24.25
CA PRO A 217 -2.55 17.36 22.91
C PRO A 217 -1.11 17.79 22.55
N GLU A 218 -0.63 18.90 23.10
CA GLU A 218 0.75 19.39 22.90
C GLU A 218 1.80 18.41 23.46
N ALA A 219 1.45 17.57 24.42
CA ALA A 219 2.34 16.52 24.92
C ALA A 219 2.57 15.42 23.88
N GLU A 220 1.57 15.12 23.06
CA GLU A 220 1.67 14.16 21.97
C GLU A 220 2.66 14.62 20.89
N VAL A 221 2.79 15.93 20.67
CA VAL A 221 3.82 16.49 19.76
C VAL A 221 5.20 16.14 20.26
N ARG A 222 5.47 16.29 21.56
CA ARG A 222 6.81 15.99 22.13
C ARG A 222 7.15 14.52 22.07
N ALA A 223 6.17 13.64 22.22
CA ALA A 223 6.33 12.18 22.22
C ALA A 223 6.35 11.58 20.81
N ALA A 224 5.97 12.34 19.77
CA ALA A 224 5.86 11.84 18.40
C ALA A 224 7.22 11.40 17.84
N PRO A 225 7.26 10.37 16.98
CA PRO A 225 8.48 9.95 16.28
C PRO A 225 9.11 11.08 15.45
N ALA A 226 10.41 10.99 15.21
CA ALA A 226 11.10 11.89 14.29
C ALA A 226 10.52 11.79 12.87
N GLY A 227 10.47 12.88 12.13
CA GLY A 227 9.88 12.92 10.79
C GLY A 227 8.34 12.90 10.76
N THR A 228 7.67 13.06 11.92
CA THR A 228 6.20 13.16 11.95
C THR A 228 5.70 14.42 11.24
N ALA A 229 4.62 14.27 10.47
CA ALA A 229 3.83 15.37 9.93
C ALA A 229 2.69 15.74 10.90
N PHE A 230 2.58 17.01 11.24
CA PHE A 230 1.57 17.54 12.16
C PHE A 230 0.53 18.37 11.41
N ALA A 231 -0.74 17.98 11.49
CA ALA A 231 -1.91 18.70 10.94
C ALA A 231 -2.78 19.22 12.09
N ILE A 232 -2.81 20.52 12.29
CA ILE A 232 -3.47 21.15 13.42
C ILE A 232 -4.81 21.76 12.97
N LEU A 233 -5.92 21.16 13.39
CA LEU A 233 -7.29 21.38 12.91
C LEU A 233 -8.29 21.52 14.08
N THR A 234 -7.84 21.93 15.29
CA THR A 234 -8.73 21.99 16.45
C THR A 234 -9.78 23.11 16.32
N HIS A 235 -10.79 23.07 17.14
CA HIS A 235 -11.81 24.12 17.20
C HIS A 235 -11.41 25.31 18.08
N ASP A 236 -10.32 25.17 18.86
CA ASP A 236 -9.82 26.19 19.78
C ASP A 236 -8.53 26.82 19.26
N HIS A 237 -8.56 28.13 19.04
CA HIS A 237 -7.42 28.88 18.52
C HIS A 237 -6.24 28.93 19.49
N ALA A 238 -6.49 28.97 20.82
CA ALA A 238 -5.41 28.97 21.79
C ALA A 238 -4.70 27.62 21.83
N LEU A 239 -5.48 26.54 21.76
CA LEU A 239 -4.92 25.19 21.67
C LEU A 239 -4.15 24.97 20.38
N ASP A 240 -4.67 25.43 19.24
CA ASP A 240 -3.92 25.39 17.98
C ASP A 240 -2.55 26.07 18.11
N PHE A 241 -2.49 27.23 18.76
CA PHE A 241 -1.24 27.98 18.94
C PHE A 241 -0.22 27.23 19.79
N LEU A 242 -0.66 26.59 20.87
CA LEU A 242 0.20 25.77 21.73
C LEU A 242 0.77 24.57 20.95
N ILE A 243 -0.09 23.83 20.26
CA ILE A 243 0.31 22.66 19.48
C ILE A 243 1.28 23.05 18.35
N VAL A 244 0.97 24.11 17.60
CA VAL A 244 1.83 24.59 16.51
C VAL A 244 3.19 25.05 17.06
N ALA A 245 3.24 25.77 18.18
CA ALA A 245 4.47 26.20 18.79
C ALA A 245 5.37 25.01 19.19
N GLU A 246 4.80 23.99 19.82
CA GLU A 246 5.55 22.76 20.14
C GLU A 246 6.05 22.05 18.88
N ALA A 247 5.22 21.95 17.82
CA ALA A 247 5.60 21.32 16.57
C ALA A 247 6.71 22.07 15.83
N LEU A 248 6.68 23.41 15.83
CA LEU A 248 7.70 24.24 15.20
C LEU A 248 9.05 24.20 15.93
N ARG A 249 9.05 24.02 17.26
CA ARG A 249 10.29 23.85 18.03
C ARG A 249 11.01 22.55 17.72
N ARG A 250 10.30 21.55 17.20
CA ARG A 250 10.91 20.30 16.74
C ARG A 250 11.66 20.54 15.44
N GLY A 251 12.97 20.33 15.47
CA GLY A 251 13.83 20.43 14.28
C GLY A 251 13.65 19.28 13.29
N ASP A 252 13.01 18.18 13.72
CA ASP A 252 12.84 16.91 13.03
C ASP A 252 11.44 16.68 12.45
N ALA A 253 10.51 17.63 12.59
CA ALA A 253 9.19 17.53 12.00
C ALA A 253 9.27 17.63 10.47
N ALA A 254 8.67 16.66 9.76
CA ALA A 254 8.60 16.68 8.29
C ALA A 254 7.64 17.76 7.77
N TYR A 255 6.59 18.07 8.54
CA TYR A 255 5.56 19.02 8.15
C TYR A 255 4.83 19.56 9.38
N VAL A 256 4.52 20.86 9.35
CA VAL A 256 3.67 21.52 10.36
C VAL A 256 2.62 22.36 9.64
N GLY A 257 1.38 21.91 9.61
CA GLY A 257 0.27 22.59 8.94
C GLY A 257 -0.84 23.01 9.89
N MET A 258 -1.34 24.24 9.76
CA MET A 258 -2.45 24.76 10.58
C MET A 258 -3.62 25.20 9.71
N ILE A 259 -4.83 24.76 10.09
CA ILE A 259 -6.06 25.28 9.47
C ILE A 259 -6.29 26.72 9.93
N GLY A 260 -6.65 27.60 9.02
CA GLY A 260 -7.02 28.95 9.39
C GLY A 260 -6.89 29.96 8.27
N SER A 261 -7.36 31.19 8.56
CA SER A 261 -7.26 32.34 7.69
C SER A 261 -5.88 33.00 7.78
N LYS A 262 -5.58 33.87 6.81
CA LYS A 262 -4.39 34.74 6.87
C LYS A 262 -4.33 35.58 8.16
N THR A 263 -5.48 35.99 8.69
CA THR A 263 -5.58 36.69 9.97
C THR A 263 -5.13 35.80 11.12
N LYS A 264 -5.60 34.54 11.20
CA LYS A 264 -5.17 33.59 12.24
C LYS A 264 -3.65 33.34 12.18
N LYS A 265 -3.08 33.18 10.97
CA LYS A 265 -1.64 33.04 10.77
C LYS A 265 -0.87 34.27 11.29
N ALA A 266 -1.34 35.48 10.96
CA ALA A 266 -0.72 36.73 11.44
C ALA A 266 -0.80 36.88 12.95
N THR A 267 -1.94 36.53 13.58
CA THR A 267 -2.10 36.54 15.03
C THR A 267 -1.18 35.54 15.70
N PHE A 268 -1.10 34.32 15.17
CA PHE A 268 -0.16 33.30 15.64
C PHE A 268 1.30 33.81 15.55
N ARG A 269 1.72 34.37 14.42
CA ARG A 269 3.07 34.92 14.26
C ARG A 269 3.43 35.92 15.33
N ASN A 270 2.52 36.89 15.57
CA ASN A 270 2.75 37.93 16.59
C ASN A 270 2.90 37.32 18.00
N TRP A 271 2.04 36.38 18.37
CA TRP A 271 2.11 35.69 19.64
C TRP A 271 3.36 34.82 19.76
N PHE A 272 3.69 34.03 18.70
CA PHE A 272 4.82 33.11 18.68
C PHE A 272 6.15 33.82 18.86
N LEU A 273 6.35 34.94 18.15
CA LEU A 273 7.61 35.69 18.20
C LEU A 273 7.74 36.57 19.45
N LYS A 274 6.61 37.06 20.03
CA LYS A 274 6.66 38.01 21.14
C LYS A 274 6.46 37.40 22.52
N SER A 275 5.72 36.28 22.59
CA SER A 275 5.26 35.69 23.85
C SER A 275 5.63 34.24 24.04
N ALA A 276 6.02 33.55 22.99
CA ALA A 276 6.37 32.13 23.03
C ALA A 276 7.85 31.89 22.68
N ASP A 277 8.69 32.91 22.64
CA ASP A 277 10.13 32.85 22.35
C ASP A 277 10.49 32.13 21.02
N GLY A 278 9.57 32.14 20.07
CA GLY A 278 9.76 31.56 18.75
C GLY A 278 10.61 32.44 17.84
N THR A 279 11.19 31.84 16.82
CA THR A 279 12.02 32.50 15.82
C THR A 279 11.33 32.61 14.45
N GLU A 280 11.76 33.54 13.61
CA GLU A 280 11.27 33.65 12.23
C GLU A 280 11.63 32.42 11.39
N ALA A 281 12.76 31.78 11.66
CA ALA A 281 13.16 30.55 10.99
C ALA A 281 12.19 29.39 11.30
N GLU A 282 11.80 29.23 12.56
CA GLU A 282 10.79 28.25 12.97
C GLU A 282 9.42 28.59 12.37
N PHE A 283 8.99 29.86 12.46
CA PHE A 283 7.74 30.30 11.85
C PHE A 283 7.69 30.08 10.33
N GLY A 284 8.83 30.22 9.64
CA GLY A 284 8.94 29.97 8.20
C GLY A 284 8.59 28.55 7.76
N ARG A 285 8.63 27.57 8.71
CA ARG A 285 8.24 26.18 8.46
C ARG A 285 6.72 25.95 8.57
N LEU A 286 5.96 26.94 9.07
CA LEU A 286 4.51 26.81 9.21
C LEU A 286 3.80 26.95 7.86
N VAL A 287 3.11 25.89 7.45
CA VAL A 287 2.16 25.89 6.35
C VAL A 287 0.78 26.31 6.86
N SER A 288 0.28 27.44 6.38
CA SER A 288 -1.06 27.93 6.74
C SER A 288 -1.55 28.91 5.67
N PRO A 289 -2.76 28.69 5.10
CA PRO A 289 -3.69 27.61 5.42
C PRO A 289 -3.18 26.25 4.96
N ILE A 290 -3.53 25.19 5.70
CA ILE A 290 -3.26 23.80 5.32
C ILE A 290 -3.96 23.47 4.00
N GLY A 291 -3.28 22.77 3.09
CA GLY A 291 -3.79 22.49 1.74
C GLY A 291 -3.67 23.66 0.76
N GLY A 292 -2.96 24.74 1.17
CA GLY A 292 -2.72 25.91 0.32
C GLY A 292 -3.91 26.86 0.17
N ASP A 293 -3.76 27.88 -0.67
CA ASP A 293 -4.79 28.90 -0.94
C ASP A 293 -5.21 29.01 -2.41
N ALA A 294 -4.71 28.11 -3.26
CA ALA A 294 -5.04 28.07 -4.68
C ALA A 294 -6.50 27.68 -4.95
N VAL A 295 -7.06 26.80 -4.10
CA VAL A 295 -8.46 26.35 -4.17
C VAL A 295 -9.25 27.01 -3.06
N LYS A 296 -10.30 27.79 -3.43
CA LYS A 296 -11.14 28.51 -2.46
C LYS A 296 -12.36 27.71 -1.97
N ASP A 297 -12.30 26.39 -2.06
CA ASP A 297 -13.37 25.52 -1.61
C ASP A 297 -13.16 25.17 -0.14
N LYS A 298 -14.17 25.45 0.70
CA LYS A 298 -14.13 25.22 2.15
C LYS A 298 -14.78 23.92 2.60
N ARG A 299 -15.20 23.07 1.65
CA ARG A 299 -15.75 21.76 2.01
C ARG A 299 -14.69 20.90 2.68
N PRO A 300 -14.99 20.23 3.80
CA PRO A 300 -14.01 19.42 4.54
C PRO A 300 -13.23 18.44 3.67
N GLN A 301 -13.91 17.75 2.76
CA GLN A 301 -13.31 16.76 1.87
C GLN A 301 -12.30 17.36 0.89
N VAL A 302 -12.56 18.60 0.41
CA VAL A 302 -11.64 19.30 -0.51
C VAL A 302 -10.40 19.75 0.25
N ILE A 303 -10.57 20.33 1.44
CA ILE A 303 -9.43 20.71 2.31
C ILE A 303 -8.61 19.47 2.64
N ALA A 304 -9.24 18.36 3.01
CA ALA A 304 -8.59 17.10 3.36
C ALA A 304 -7.75 16.54 2.20
N ALA A 305 -8.29 16.51 0.99
CA ALA A 305 -7.57 16.04 -0.19
C ALA A 305 -6.31 16.86 -0.49
N LEU A 306 -6.42 18.20 -0.44
CA LEU A 306 -5.29 19.10 -0.65
C LEU A 306 -4.24 18.98 0.46
N ALA A 307 -4.68 18.91 1.73
CA ALA A 307 -3.81 18.73 2.87
C ALA A 307 -3.08 17.38 2.84
N ALA A 308 -3.76 16.30 2.48
CA ALA A 308 -3.15 14.99 2.35
C ALA A 308 -2.07 14.95 1.26
N ALA A 309 -2.32 15.56 0.09
CA ALA A 309 -1.33 15.66 -0.98
C ALA A 309 -0.09 16.49 -0.54
N GLU A 310 -0.31 17.58 0.18
CA GLU A 310 0.75 18.44 0.71
C GLU A 310 1.59 17.71 1.76
N ILE A 311 0.94 17.01 2.70
CA ILE A 311 1.59 16.17 3.73
C ILE A 311 2.41 15.07 3.07
N MET A 312 1.86 14.33 2.13
CA MET A 312 2.59 13.25 1.43
C MET A 312 3.81 13.78 0.70
N THR A 313 3.71 14.92 0.05
CA THR A 313 4.85 15.56 -0.61
C THR A 313 5.96 15.88 0.39
N ALA A 314 5.60 16.45 1.55
CA ALA A 314 6.56 16.79 2.60
C ALA A 314 7.24 15.54 3.19
N LEU A 315 6.48 14.48 3.46
CA LEU A 315 7.00 13.21 3.98
C LEU A 315 8.00 12.55 3.02
N VAL A 316 7.69 12.51 1.72
CA VAL A 316 8.59 11.94 0.69
C VAL A 316 9.88 12.75 0.59
N VAL A 317 9.79 14.08 0.56
CA VAL A 317 10.97 14.95 0.51
C VAL A 317 11.83 14.79 1.77
N HIS A 318 11.21 14.74 2.95
CA HIS A 318 11.92 14.54 4.23
C HIS A 318 12.62 13.17 4.28
N GLY A 319 11.94 12.10 3.86
CA GLY A 319 12.50 10.76 3.79
C GLY A 319 13.70 10.65 2.84
N ALA A 320 13.63 11.29 1.68
CA ALA A 320 14.74 11.32 0.72
C ALA A 320 15.97 12.07 1.29
N ALA A 321 15.77 13.19 1.98
CA ALA A 321 16.83 13.94 2.64
C ALA A 321 17.51 13.12 3.75
N SER A 322 16.72 12.44 4.59
CA SER A 322 17.22 11.60 5.68
C SER A 322 18.00 10.36 5.19
N SER A 323 17.65 9.84 4.01
CA SER A 323 18.35 8.70 3.38
C SER A 323 19.70 9.09 2.79
N SER A 324 19.85 10.33 2.31
CA SER A 324 21.11 10.83 1.74
C SER A 324 22.15 11.16 2.81
N ASP A 325 21.74 11.35 4.06
CA ASP A 325 22.61 11.72 5.18
C ASP A 325 23.15 10.50 5.96
N ARG A 326 22.73 9.26 5.61
CA ARG A 326 23.34 8.05 6.15
C ARG A 326 24.69 7.82 5.48
N PRO A 327 25.81 7.75 6.23
CA PRO A 327 27.11 7.45 5.66
C PRO A 327 27.04 6.08 4.98
N HIS A 328 27.40 6.04 3.70
CA HIS A 328 27.67 4.79 3.00
C HIS A 328 28.74 4.04 3.77
N ASP A 329 28.39 2.93 4.41
CA ASP A 329 29.36 1.91 4.82
C ASP A 329 29.99 1.38 3.53
N ARG A 330 31.12 2.01 3.16
CA ARG A 330 32.08 1.45 2.21
C ARG A 330 32.66 0.20 2.86
N VAL A 331 32.02 -0.93 2.62
CA VAL A 331 32.73 -2.22 2.75
C VAL A 331 33.83 -2.20 1.69
N MET A 332 35.03 -1.90 2.14
CA MET A 332 36.26 -2.09 1.38
C MET A 332 36.41 -3.58 1.18
N ALA A 333 36.19 -4.03 -0.07
CA ALA A 333 36.69 -5.31 -0.53
C ALA A 333 38.23 -5.20 -0.56
N SER A 334 38.88 -5.94 0.34
CA SER A 334 40.31 -6.31 0.24
C SER A 334 40.43 -7.68 -0.37
#